data_c578ba672072e97f7a02d1a7d2a04816
#
_entry.id   c578ba672072e97f7a02d1a7d2a04816
#
_cell.length_a   1.000
_cell.length_b   1.000
_cell.length_c   1.000
_cell.angle_alpha   90.00
_cell.angle_beta   90.00
_cell.angle_gamma   90.00
#
_symmetry.space_group_name_H-M   'P 1'
#
loop_
_entity.id
_entity.type
_entity.pdbx_description
1 polymer ?
#
loop_
_entity_poly.entity_id
_entity_poly.type
_entity_poly.pdbx_seq_one_letter_code
_entity_poly.pdbx_strand_id
1 'polypeptide(L)'
;MTTLRARSHVYEVLAERDGRHWFLRVNELPGVFSQVRRLDQAEGMARDAIAAFLDVPADGFGVTVTVKLPADLERDVADVIDLRGTIDRTEREYAEQTRRLAMRLVQGEGMTVREAGRLLGLSYQRVSQLVASA
;
A
#
# COMPACT_ATOMS: atom_id res chain seq x y z
N MET A 1 -23.66 -22.29 13.36
CA MET A 1 -22.59 -22.84 12.52
C MET A 1 -22.36 -22.04 11.24
N THR A 2 -23.39 -21.65 10.52
CA THR A 2 -23.27 -20.81 9.31
C THR A 2 -22.66 -19.45 9.61
N THR A 3 -22.95 -18.87 10.78
CA THR A 3 -22.43 -17.56 11.21
C THR A 3 -20.94 -17.58 11.48
N LEU A 4 -20.38 -18.68 11.99
CA LEU A 4 -18.96 -18.83 12.25
C LEU A 4 -18.14 -18.97 10.96
N ARG A 5 -18.66 -19.64 9.94
CA ARG A 5 -18.03 -19.76 8.63
C ARG A 5 -17.98 -18.40 7.92
N ALA A 6 -19.05 -17.59 8.01
CA ALA A 6 -19.12 -16.28 7.39
C ALA A 6 -18.09 -15.32 8.02
N ARG A 7 -17.85 -15.41 9.33
CA ARG A 7 -16.90 -14.53 10.04
C ARG A 7 -15.45 -14.75 9.66
N SER A 8 -15.08 -15.99 9.32
CA SER A 8 -13.72 -16.32 8.94
C SER A 8 -13.48 -16.24 7.43
N HIS A 9 -14.54 -16.05 6.65
CA HIS A 9 -14.45 -16.03 5.20
C HIS A 9 -14.20 -14.62 4.67
N VAL A 10 -13.35 -14.54 3.62
CA VAL A 10 -13.07 -13.30 2.91
C VAL A 10 -13.58 -13.46 1.49
N TYR A 11 -14.53 -12.61 1.10
CA TYR A 11 -15.08 -12.63 -0.26
C TYR A 11 -14.24 -11.74 -1.17
N GLU A 12 -13.89 -12.27 -2.32
CA GLU A 12 -13.18 -11.51 -3.35
C GLU A 12 -14.18 -10.83 -4.26
N VAL A 13 -14.06 -9.51 -4.36
CA VAL A 13 -14.89 -8.67 -5.20
C VAL A 13 -14.07 -8.14 -6.34
N LEU A 14 -14.53 -8.36 -7.56
CA LEU A 14 -13.89 -7.80 -8.75
C LEU A 14 -14.58 -6.48 -9.13
N ALA A 15 -13.80 -5.40 -9.13
CA ALA A 15 -14.25 -4.09 -9.59
C ALA A 15 -13.72 -3.85 -11.00
N GLU A 16 -14.64 -3.72 -11.95
CA GLU A 16 -14.32 -3.52 -13.36
C GLU A 16 -14.84 -2.17 -13.82
N ARG A 17 -14.02 -1.40 -14.52
CA ARG A 17 -14.42 -0.09 -15.00
C ARG A 17 -15.42 -0.22 -16.16
N ASP A 18 -16.57 0.44 -16.02
CA ASP A 18 -17.61 0.51 -17.05
C ASP A 18 -18.05 1.97 -17.21
N GLY A 19 -17.52 2.63 -18.23
CA GLY A 19 -17.77 4.06 -18.45
C GLY A 19 -17.30 4.90 -17.27
N ARG A 20 -18.26 5.55 -16.60
CA ARG A 20 -17.98 6.39 -15.42
C ARG A 20 -18.26 5.69 -14.10
N HIS A 21 -18.61 4.40 -14.16
CA HIS A 21 -18.96 3.60 -12.99
C HIS A 21 -17.99 2.44 -12.83
N TRP A 22 -18.04 1.85 -11.66
CA TRP A 22 -17.35 0.59 -11.35
C TRP A 22 -18.38 -0.49 -11.16
N PHE A 23 -18.33 -1.51 -11.97
CA PHE A 23 -19.19 -2.69 -11.83
C PHE A 23 -18.52 -3.67 -10.87
N LEU A 24 -19.29 -4.08 -9.84
CA LEU A 24 -18.77 -4.96 -8.79
C LEU A 24 -19.40 -6.34 -8.94
N ARG A 25 -18.57 -7.36 -8.86
CA ARG A 25 -19.01 -8.75 -8.95
C ARG A 25 -18.29 -9.57 -7.88
N VAL A 26 -19.04 -10.44 -7.20
CA VAL A 26 -18.49 -11.35 -6.20
C VAL A 26 -18.30 -12.71 -6.86
N ASN A 27 -17.05 -13.18 -6.98
CA ASN A 27 -16.74 -14.41 -7.72
C ASN A 27 -17.41 -15.64 -7.15
N GLU A 28 -17.45 -15.77 -5.83
CA GLU A 28 -18.00 -16.93 -5.12
C GLU A 28 -19.51 -16.93 -5.03
N LEU A 29 -20.15 -15.81 -5.29
CA LEU A 29 -21.60 -15.65 -5.17
C LEU A 29 -22.18 -15.15 -6.50
N PRO A 30 -22.38 -16.05 -7.48
CA PRO A 30 -22.99 -15.66 -8.73
C PRO A 30 -24.36 -15.04 -8.50
N GLY A 31 -24.61 -13.92 -9.13
CA GLY A 31 -25.85 -13.14 -8.90
C GLY A 31 -25.70 -12.01 -7.92
N VAL A 32 -24.62 -11.95 -7.14
CA VAL A 32 -24.30 -10.80 -6.30
C VAL A 32 -23.44 -9.83 -7.10
N PHE A 33 -24.01 -8.70 -7.47
CA PHE A 33 -23.31 -7.64 -8.19
C PHE A 33 -23.87 -6.30 -7.79
N SER A 34 -23.09 -5.25 -8.02
CA SER A 34 -23.48 -3.89 -7.73
C SER A 34 -22.73 -2.91 -8.62
N GLN A 35 -22.99 -1.64 -8.47
CA GLN A 35 -22.35 -0.59 -9.24
C GLN A 35 -22.11 0.62 -8.37
N VAL A 36 -20.93 1.21 -8.46
CA VAL A 36 -20.58 2.42 -7.73
C VAL A 36 -19.92 3.43 -8.66
N ARG A 37 -20.01 4.70 -8.32
CA ARG A 37 -19.35 5.76 -9.08
C ARG A 37 -17.89 5.92 -8.72
N ARG A 38 -17.55 5.67 -7.47
CA ARG A 38 -16.20 5.86 -6.93
C ARG A 38 -15.66 4.55 -6.40
N LEU A 39 -14.40 4.29 -6.72
CA LEU A 39 -13.75 3.06 -6.29
C LEU A 39 -13.69 2.91 -4.76
N ASP A 40 -13.57 4.03 -4.03
CA ASP A 40 -13.56 4.02 -2.56
C ASP A 40 -14.90 3.58 -1.94
N GLN A 41 -15.96 3.53 -2.73
CA GLN A 41 -17.27 3.04 -2.29
C GLN A 41 -17.44 1.52 -2.53
N ALA A 42 -16.51 0.90 -3.24
CA ALA A 42 -16.65 -0.49 -3.69
C ALA A 42 -16.76 -1.48 -2.54
N GLU A 43 -15.88 -1.37 -1.55
CA GLU A 43 -15.88 -2.30 -0.42
C GLU A 43 -17.18 -2.25 0.36
N GLY A 44 -17.64 -1.06 0.72
CA GLY A 44 -18.89 -0.88 1.48
C GLY A 44 -20.11 -1.37 0.73
N MET A 45 -20.21 -1.05 -0.55
CA MET A 45 -21.33 -1.47 -1.39
C MET A 45 -21.36 -3.00 -1.58
N ALA A 46 -20.20 -3.61 -1.82
CA ALA A 46 -20.09 -5.05 -1.96
C ALA A 46 -20.44 -5.75 -0.64
N ARG A 47 -19.97 -5.21 0.48
CA ARG A 47 -20.28 -5.73 1.81
C ARG A 47 -21.78 -5.75 2.07
N ASP A 48 -22.46 -4.65 1.77
CA ASP A 48 -23.90 -4.55 1.94
C ASP A 48 -24.65 -5.55 1.03
N ALA A 49 -24.21 -5.70 -0.20
CA ALA A 49 -24.82 -6.63 -1.16
C ALA A 49 -24.65 -8.10 -0.70
N ILE A 50 -23.47 -8.47 -0.22
CA ILE A 50 -23.19 -9.80 0.28
C ILE A 50 -24.01 -10.09 1.55
N ALA A 51 -24.04 -9.13 2.48
CA ALA A 51 -24.78 -9.26 3.72
C ALA A 51 -26.28 -9.48 3.45
N ALA A 52 -26.85 -8.73 2.52
CA ALA A 52 -28.24 -8.86 2.13
C ALA A 52 -28.52 -10.22 1.46
N PHE A 53 -27.63 -10.67 0.59
CA PHE A 53 -27.79 -11.93 -0.15
C PHE A 53 -27.69 -13.14 0.79
N LEU A 54 -26.75 -13.11 1.74
CA LEU A 54 -26.53 -14.21 2.67
C LEU A 54 -27.39 -14.14 3.93
N ASP A 55 -28.07 -13.00 4.14
CA ASP A 55 -28.85 -12.72 5.34
C ASP A 55 -27.97 -12.86 6.61
N VAL A 56 -26.83 -12.20 6.59
CA VAL A 56 -25.88 -12.16 7.71
C VAL A 56 -25.48 -10.72 8.02
N PRO A 57 -24.93 -10.44 9.22
CA PRO A 57 -24.43 -9.09 9.52
C PRO A 57 -23.29 -8.69 8.59
N ALA A 58 -23.22 -7.40 8.22
CA ALA A 58 -22.21 -6.87 7.31
C ALA A 58 -20.79 -6.96 7.88
N ASP A 59 -20.64 -7.05 9.18
CA ASP A 59 -19.35 -7.21 9.86
C ASP A 59 -18.96 -8.69 10.08
N GLY A 60 -19.77 -9.62 9.61
CA GLY A 60 -19.58 -11.05 9.84
C GLY A 60 -18.57 -11.72 8.90
N PHE A 61 -17.95 -11.00 7.98
CA PHE A 61 -17.04 -11.54 6.98
C PHE A 61 -16.08 -10.46 6.49
N GLY A 62 -15.01 -10.88 5.80
CA GLY A 62 -14.08 -9.97 5.15
C GLY A 62 -14.43 -9.74 3.67
N VAL A 63 -13.94 -8.64 3.12
CA VAL A 63 -14.09 -8.30 1.71
C VAL A 63 -12.76 -7.79 1.19
N THR A 64 -12.32 -8.34 0.07
CA THR A 64 -11.14 -7.84 -0.66
C THR A 64 -11.58 -7.40 -2.04
N VAL A 65 -11.22 -6.19 -2.43
CA VAL A 65 -11.55 -5.64 -3.75
C VAL A 65 -10.34 -5.73 -4.66
N THR A 66 -10.50 -6.42 -5.79
CA THR A 66 -9.49 -6.49 -6.84
C THR A 66 -9.99 -5.67 -8.03
N VAL A 67 -9.14 -4.77 -8.53
CA VAL A 67 -9.49 -3.87 -9.63
C VAL A 67 -9.01 -4.46 -10.94
N LYS A 68 -9.90 -4.54 -11.93
CA LYS A 68 -9.58 -4.94 -13.29
C LYS A 68 -9.61 -3.74 -14.22
N LEU A 69 -8.51 -3.51 -14.92
CA LEU A 69 -8.33 -2.43 -15.87
C LEU A 69 -8.06 -3.00 -17.27
N PRO A 70 -8.25 -2.22 -18.34
CA PRO A 70 -7.72 -2.59 -19.64
C PRO A 70 -6.23 -2.91 -19.57
N ALA A 71 -5.76 -3.87 -20.37
CA ALA A 71 -4.42 -4.44 -20.25
C ALA A 71 -3.29 -3.40 -20.34
N ASP A 72 -3.42 -2.40 -21.20
CA ASP A 72 -2.45 -1.32 -21.35
C ASP A 72 -2.38 -0.44 -20.11
N LEU A 73 -3.52 -0.08 -19.57
CA LEU A 73 -3.61 0.74 -18.36
C LEU A 73 -3.13 -0.04 -17.13
N GLU A 74 -3.46 -1.32 -17.05
CA GLU A 74 -3.00 -2.19 -15.96
C GLU A 74 -1.47 -2.27 -15.94
N ARG A 75 -0.84 -2.37 -17.11
CA ARG A 75 0.61 -2.36 -17.25
C ARG A 75 1.22 -1.04 -16.79
N ASP A 76 0.62 0.08 -17.21
CA ASP A 76 1.11 1.41 -16.83
C ASP A 76 1.02 1.64 -15.31
N VAL A 77 -0.08 1.20 -14.69
CA VAL A 77 -0.24 1.25 -13.24
C VAL A 77 0.82 0.39 -12.54
N ALA A 78 1.04 -0.83 -13.03
CA ALA A 78 2.06 -1.72 -12.47
C ALA A 78 3.46 -1.12 -12.58
N ASP A 79 3.79 -0.48 -13.69
CA ASP A 79 5.08 0.18 -13.91
C ASP A 79 5.31 1.30 -12.89
N VAL A 80 4.29 2.11 -12.64
CA VAL A 80 4.38 3.21 -11.66
C VAL A 80 4.56 2.64 -10.23
N ILE A 81 3.84 1.59 -9.90
CA ILE A 81 3.98 0.92 -8.59
C ILE A 81 5.40 0.35 -8.43
N ASP A 82 5.93 -0.28 -9.46
CA ASP A 82 7.30 -0.82 -9.44
C ASP A 82 8.34 0.28 -9.26
N LEU A 83 8.18 1.40 -9.96
CA LEU A 83 9.05 2.57 -9.80
C LEU A 83 9.00 3.13 -8.38
N ARG A 84 7.82 3.21 -7.79
CA ARG A 84 7.66 3.65 -6.40
C ARG A 84 8.38 2.70 -5.44
N GLY A 85 8.27 1.40 -5.67
CA GLY A 85 8.99 0.39 -4.90
C GLY A 85 10.51 0.56 -4.99
N THR A 86 11.02 0.87 -6.18
CA THR A 86 12.45 1.13 -6.41
C THR A 86 12.91 2.38 -5.66
N ILE A 87 12.14 3.45 -5.72
CA ILE A 87 12.43 4.68 -4.98
C ILE A 87 12.50 4.40 -3.48
N ASP A 88 11.51 3.70 -2.94
CA ASP A 88 11.46 3.37 -1.51
C ASP A 88 12.65 2.53 -1.06
N ARG A 89 13.06 1.55 -1.86
CA ARG A 89 14.24 0.73 -1.56
C ARG A 89 15.52 1.57 -1.59
N THR A 90 15.66 2.40 -2.62
CA THR A 90 16.84 3.27 -2.79
C THR A 90 16.94 4.29 -1.66
N GLU A 91 15.83 4.87 -1.25
CA GLU A 91 15.78 5.79 -0.11
C GLU A 91 16.24 5.11 1.19
N ARG A 92 15.78 3.87 1.43
CA ARG A 92 16.20 3.10 2.61
C ARG A 92 17.69 2.77 2.58
N GLU A 93 18.21 2.34 1.44
CA GLU A 93 19.64 2.08 1.25
C GLU A 93 20.46 3.34 1.45
N TYR A 94 20.01 4.45 0.90
CA TYR A 94 20.67 5.75 1.06
C TYR A 94 20.70 6.16 2.53
N ALA A 95 19.59 6.05 3.24
CA ALA A 95 19.52 6.40 4.66
C ALA A 95 20.45 5.54 5.51
N GLU A 96 20.47 4.23 5.25
CA GLU A 96 21.31 3.29 5.99
C GLU A 96 22.81 3.52 5.74
N GLN A 97 23.20 3.66 4.48
CA GLN A 97 24.60 3.90 4.12
C GLN A 97 25.09 5.24 4.60
N THR A 98 24.24 6.28 4.50
CA THR A 98 24.55 7.63 4.98
C THR A 98 24.79 7.64 6.48
N ARG A 99 23.93 6.98 7.25
CA ARG A 99 24.09 6.89 8.71
C ARG A 99 25.39 6.15 9.06
N ARG A 100 25.63 5.03 8.44
CA ARG A 100 26.82 4.21 8.69
C ARG A 100 28.10 4.99 8.38
N LEU A 101 28.12 5.68 7.25
CA LEU A 101 29.26 6.47 6.84
C LEU A 101 29.46 7.70 7.74
N ALA A 102 28.39 8.39 8.12
CA ALA A 102 28.46 9.52 9.03
C ALA A 102 29.09 9.09 10.39
N MET A 103 28.69 7.96 10.91
CA MET A 103 29.26 7.42 12.15
C MET A 103 30.74 7.10 11.99
N ARG A 104 31.12 6.49 10.87
CA ARG A 104 32.52 6.18 10.59
C ARG A 104 33.37 7.45 10.49
N LEU A 105 32.88 8.47 9.80
CA LEU A 105 33.61 9.73 9.62
C LEU A 105 33.79 10.47 10.95
N VAL A 106 32.73 10.55 11.76
CA VAL A 106 32.77 11.30 13.01
C VAL A 106 33.40 10.49 14.13
N GLN A 107 32.93 9.29 14.40
CA GLN A 107 33.38 8.47 15.51
C GLN A 107 34.63 7.66 15.19
N GLY A 108 34.74 7.15 13.97
CA GLY A 108 35.87 6.34 13.55
C GLY A 108 37.09 7.19 13.18
N GLU A 109 36.91 8.19 12.34
CA GLU A 109 38.00 9.02 11.82
C GLU A 109 38.20 10.32 12.61
N GLY A 110 37.35 10.62 13.58
CA GLY A 110 37.47 11.81 14.41
C GLY A 110 37.16 13.13 13.72
N MET A 111 36.40 13.08 12.63
CA MET A 111 35.99 14.29 11.92
C MET A 111 34.93 15.05 12.69
N THR A 112 34.92 16.38 12.51
CA THR A 112 33.82 17.19 13.02
C THR A 112 32.54 16.92 12.22
N VAL A 113 31.39 17.21 12.81
CA VAL A 113 30.10 17.08 12.10
C VAL A 113 30.03 18.00 10.87
N ARG A 114 30.74 19.15 10.91
CA ARG A 114 30.80 20.05 9.76
C ARG A 114 31.62 19.49 8.61
N GLU A 115 32.75 18.87 8.92
CA GLU A 115 33.57 18.21 7.92
C GLU A 115 32.83 17.04 7.25
N ALA A 116 32.21 16.19 8.07
CA ALA A 116 31.39 15.08 7.56
C ALA A 116 30.22 15.57 6.71
N GLY A 117 29.56 16.63 7.14
CA GLY A 117 28.45 17.23 6.38
C GLY A 117 28.89 17.73 5.03
N ARG A 118 30.06 18.37 4.96
CA ARG A 118 30.62 18.82 3.69
C ARG A 118 30.90 17.68 2.73
N LEU A 119 31.46 16.58 3.23
CA LEU A 119 31.76 15.41 2.41
C LEU A 119 30.49 14.71 1.91
N LEU A 120 29.44 14.65 2.75
CA LEU A 120 28.20 13.94 2.46
C LEU A 120 27.16 14.83 1.76
N GLY A 121 27.41 16.13 1.65
CA GLY A 121 26.43 17.07 1.12
C GLY A 121 25.25 17.31 2.06
N LEU A 122 25.47 17.19 3.38
CA LEU A 122 24.45 17.34 4.41
C LEU A 122 24.79 18.52 5.34
N SER A 123 23.76 19.05 6.01
CA SER A 123 23.98 20.03 7.07
C SER A 123 24.64 19.36 8.28
N TYR A 124 25.38 20.13 9.08
CA TYR A 124 25.98 19.60 10.30
C TYR A 124 24.92 19.16 11.30
N GLN A 125 23.76 19.80 11.33
CA GLN A 125 22.63 19.38 12.18
C GLN A 125 22.15 17.99 11.79
N ARG A 126 22.03 17.73 10.49
CA ARG A 126 21.61 16.41 10.01
C ARG A 126 22.64 15.34 10.37
N VAL A 127 23.94 15.64 10.22
CA VAL A 127 25.00 14.72 10.65
C VAL A 127 24.93 14.44 12.14
N SER A 128 24.73 15.50 12.97
CA SER A 128 24.57 15.32 14.42
C SER A 128 23.40 14.40 14.76
N GLN A 129 22.27 14.56 14.08
CA GLN A 129 21.10 13.71 14.29
C GLN A 129 21.39 12.25 13.93
N LEU A 130 22.06 12.01 12.81
CA LEU A 130 22.41 10.66 12.36
C LEU A 130 23.33 9.95 13.33
N VAL A 131 24.32 10.64 13.85
CA VAL A 131 25.29 10.09 14.81
C VAL A 131 24.67 9.87 16.19
N ALA A 132 23.77 10.76 16.61
CA ALA A 132 23.11 10.66 17.91
C ALA A 132 22.04 9.56 17.97
N SER A 133 21.46 9.19 16.84
CA SER A 133 20.40 8.17 16.76
C SER A 133 20.92 6.73 16.70
N ALA A 134 22.19 6.55 16.82
CA ALA A 134 22.83 5.21 16.74
C ALA A 134 22.79 4.46 18.06
#